data_f5d42b0728f4ac7fba6c8f97dafca2c4
#
_entry.id   f5d42b0728f4ac7fba6c8f97dafca2c4
#
_cell.length_a   1.000
_cell.length_b   1.000
_cell.length_c   1.000
_cell.angle_alpha   90.00
_cell.angle_beta   90.00
_cell.angle_gamma   90.00
#
_symmetry.space_group_name_H-M   'P 1'
#
loop_
_entity.id
_entity.type
_entity.pdbx_description
1 polymer ?
#
loop_
_entity_poly.entity_id
_entity_poly.type
_entity_poly.pdbx_seq_one_letter_code
_entity_poly.pdbx_strand_id
1 'polypeptide(L)'
;MHKAKNCIITCIDFRLQKAYADFIASQGWLGESDLISVAGCSRDLVKPLSDFHKASLLRQIELSIKLHDPDTIIFLDHQDCGGYAQDGTIPQGLELDEDKKQHTAYANKVKKLIHDLFPTREVKVYFAQLEGKVEEL
;
A
#
# COMPACT_ATOMS: atom_id res chain seq x y z
N MET A 1 20.90 -11.57 10.83
CA MET A 1 19.91 -10.75 10.08
C MET A 1 18.74 -10.41 10.98
N HIS A 2 18.27 -9.18 10.97
CA HIS A 2 17.05 -8.81 11.64
C HIS A 2 15.86 -9.15 10.73
N LYS A 3 14.93 -9.97 11.20
CA LYS A 3 13.80 -10.41 10.39
C LYS A 3 12.53 -9.64 10.75
N ALA A 4 11.92 -9.00 9.74
CA ALA A 4 10.62 -8.39 9.88
C ALA A 4 9.51 -9.39 9.53
N LYS A 5 8.31 -9.20 10.09
CA LYS A 5 7.14 -9.94 9.65
C LYS A 5 6.67 -9.46 8.29
N ASN A 6 6.59 -8.15 8.12
CA ASN A 6 6.02 -7.54 6.93
C ASN A 6 6.86 -6.38 6.42
N CYS A 7 6.67 -6.05 5.15
CA CYS A 7 6.99 -4.76 4.56
C CYS A 7 5.65 -4.06 4.29
N ILE A 8 5.37 -2.98 5.01
CA ILE A 8 4.09 -2.25 4.92
C ILE A 8 4.30 -0.96 4.15
N ILE A 9 3.49 -0.73 3.13
CA ILE A 9 3.46 0.51 2.34
C ILE A 9 2.16 1.25 2.64
N THR A 10 2.26 2.53 3.02
CA THR A 10 1.12 3.41 3.31
C THR A 10 1.16 4.65 2.44
N CYS A 11 0.02 5.37 2.36
CA CYS A 11 0.00 6.73 1.85
C CYS A 11 0.53 7.71 2.90
N ILE A 12 0.99 8.87 2.46
CA ILE A 12 1.40 9.96 3.35
C ILE A 12 0.22 10.74 3.94
N ASP A 13 -1.01 10.48 3.50
CA ASP A 13 -2.17 11.30 3.88
C ASP A 13 -2.36 11.33 5.39
N PHE A 14 -2.25 12.54 5.97
CA PHE A 14 -2.33 12.73 7.41
C PHE A 14 -3.66 12.29 8.02
N ARG A 15 -4.75 12.32 7.21
CA ARG A 15 -6.09 11.93 7.67
C ARG A 15 -6.16 10.45 8.04
N LEU A 16 -5.28 9.62 7.46
CA LEU A 16 -5.23 8.18 7.70
C LEU A 16 -4.20 7.77 8.75
N GLN A 17 -3.38 8.69 9.24
CA GLN A 17 -2.26 8.35 10.13
C GLN A 17 -2.71 7.55 11.35
N LYS A 18 -3.80 7.97 12.00
CA LYS A 18 -4.34 7.25 13.16
C LYS A 18 -4.92 5.89 12.76
N ALA A 19 -5.71 5.83 11.69
CA ALA A 19 -6.29 4.58 11.20
C ALA A 19 -5.21 3.55 10.87
N TYR A 20 -4.15 3.97 10.20
CA TYR A 20 -3.01 3.10 9.89
C TYR A 20 -2.31 2.61 11.16
N ALA A 21 -2.00 3.51 12.09
CA ALA A 21 -1.33 3.14 13.34
C ALA A 21 -2.17 2.16 14.17
N ASP A 22 -3.46 2.43 14.32
CA ASP A 22 -4.39 1.58 15.06
C ASP A 22 -4.51 0.19 14.40
N PHE A 23 -4.62 0.14 13.07
CA PHE A 23 -4.71 -1.11 12.33
C PHE A 23 -3.43 -1.94 12.48
N ILE A 24 -2.28 -1.34 12.25
CA ILE A 24 -0.98 -2.00 12.37
C ILE A 24 -0.79 -2.56 13.79
N ALA A 25 -1.15 -1.78 14.81
CA ALA A 25 -1.07 -2.22 16.20
C ALA A 25 -2.04 -3.39 16.47
N SER A 26 -3.28 -3.31 15.98
CA SER A 26 -4.30 -4.35 16.18
C SER A 26 -3.91 -5.69 15.56
N GLN A 27 -3.12 -5.68 14.49
CA GLN A 27 -2.63 -6.88 13.82
C GLN A 27 -1.39 -7.48 14.50
N GLY A 28 -0.83 -6.81 15.50
CA GLY A 28 0.43 -7.23 16.12
C GLY A 28 1.66 -6.98 15.24
N TRP A 29 1.57 -6.01 14.33
CA TRP A 29 2.64 -5.70 13.39
C TRP A 29 3.52 -4.53 13.80
N LEU A 30 3.10 -3.78 14.82
CA LEU A 30 3.84 -2.62 15.30
C LEU A 30 5.19 -3.05 15.88
N GLY A 31 6.27 -2.45 15.40
CA GLY A 31 7.63 -2.85 15.78
C GLY A 31 8.11 -4.16 15.16
N GLU A 32 7.32 -4.77 14.29
CA GLU A 32 7.60 -6.05 13.65
C GLU A 32 7.67 -5.94 12.12
N SER A 33 7.53 -4.73 11.58
CA SER A 33 7.40 -4.51 10.15
C SER A 33 8.22 -3.31 9.70
N ASP A 34 8.81 -3.39 8.51
CA ASP A 34 9.33 -2.21 7.83
C ASP A 34 8.15 -1.35 7.35
N LEU A 35 8.33 -0.03 7.36
CA LEU A 35 7.30 0.91 6.96
C LEU A 35 7.81 1.86 5.87
N ILE A 36 7.12 1.86 4.74
CA ILE A 36 7.36 2.76 3.61
C ILE A 36 6.12 3.63 3.46
N SER A 37 6.28 4.96 3.43
CA SER A 37 5.16 5.89 3.26
C SER A 37 5.41 6.75 2.03
N VAL A 38 4.50 6.65 1.05
CA VAL A 38 4.58 7.41 -0.20
C VAL A 38 3.19 7.91 -0.60
N ALA A 39 3.12 9.08 -1.21
CA ALA A 39 1.85 9.61 -1.73
C ALA A 39 1.24 8.64 -2.74
N GLY A 40 -0.02 8.27 -2.54
CA GLY A 40 -0.72 7.32 -3.40
C GLY A 40 -0.47 5.85 -3.08
N CYS A 41 0.35 5.55 -2.07
CA CYS A 41 0.62 4.17 -1.64
C CYS A 41 1.03 3.26 -2.80
N SER A 42 0.14 2.39 -3.29
CA SER A 42 0.45 1.42 -4.37
C SER A 42 0.43 2.04 -5.77
N ARG A 43 -0.04 3.27 -5.94
CA ARG A 43 -0.22 3.87 -7.25
C ARG A 43 1.03 3.81 -8.13
N ASP A 44 2.19 4.12 -7.57
CA ASP A 44 3.43 4.19 -8.36
C ASP A 44 3.87 2.86 -8.95
N LEU A 45 3.31 1.74 -8.50
CA LEU A 45 3.55 0.43 -9.09
C LEU A 45 2.70 0.16 -10.33
N VAL A 46 1.47 0.67 -10.37
CA VAL A 46 0.47 0.25 -11.36
C VAL A 46 0.03 1.37 -12.29
N LYS A 47 0.17 2.63 -11.88
CA LYS A 47 -0.17 3.79 -12.68
C LYS A 47 0.80 4.94 -12.40
N PRO A 48 2.12 4.72 -12.52
CA PRO A 48 3.11 5.73 -12.19
C PRO A 48 3.03 6.91 -13.17
N LEU A 49 3.29 8.11 -12.66
CA LEU A 49 3.42 9.30 -13.50
C LEU A 49 4.76 9.32 -14.26
N SER A 50 5.74 8.56 -13.79
CA SER A 50 7.00 8.33 -14.49
C SER A 50 7.59 6.98 -14.07
N ASP A 51 8.45 6.41 -14.91
CA ASP A 51 9.16 5.16 -14.61
C ASP A 51 10.06 5.29 -13.37
N PHE A 52 10.56 6.49 -13.12
CA PHE A 52 11.37 6.81 -11.95
C PHE A 52 10.61 6.56 -10.64
N HIS A 53 9.33 6.95 -10.56
CA HIS A 53 8.52 6.74 -9.37
C HIS A 53 8.31 5.26 -9.08
N LYS A 54 8.04 4.46 -10.10
CA LYS A 54 7.90 3.02 -9.98
C LYS A 54 9.21 2.38 -9.49
N ALA A 55 10.32 2.74 -10.12
CA ALA A 55 11.64 2.21 -9.75
C ALA A 55 12.02 2.59 -8.32
N SER A 56 11.70 3.80 -7.87
CA SER A 56 11.98 4.28 -6.52
C SER A 56 11.23 3.46 -5.46
N LEU A 57 9.93 3.22 -5.65
CA LEU A 57 9.16 2.41 -4.72
C LEU A 57 9.62 0.95 -4.71
N LEU A 58 9.85 0.37 -5.87
CA LEU A 58 10.39 -1.00 -5.97
C LEU A 58 11.73 -1.13 -5.26
N ARG A 59 12.58 -0.12 -5.36
CA ARG A 59 13.88 -0.10 -4.67
C ARG A 59 13.72 -0.22 -3.15
N GLN A 60 12.74 0.48 -2.56
CA GLN A 60 12.50 0.41 -1.12
C GLN A 60 12.00 -0.99 -0.72
N ILE A 61 11.10 -1.58 -1.50
CA ILE A 61 10.61 -2.93 -1.24
C ILE A 61 11.76 -3.96 -1.35
N GLU A 62 12.60 -3.85 -2.38
CA GLU A 62 13.78 -4.72 -2.54
C GLU A 62 14.73 -4.62 -1.36
N LEU A 63 14.95 -3.39 -0.84
CA LEU A 63 15.81 -3.20 0.33
C LEU A 63 15.23 -3.84 1.58
N SER A 64 13.91 -3.72 1.80
CA SER A 64 13.25 -4.42 2.91
C SER A 64 13.47 -5.93 2.80
N ILE A 65 13.26 -6.50 1.62
CA ILE A 65 13.46 -7.92 1.38
C ILE A 65 14.92 -8.31 1.64
N LYS A 66 15.86 -7.53 1.14
CA LYS A 66 17.30 -7.83 1.29
C LYS A 66 17.78 -7.73 2.73
N LEU A 67 17.30 -6.73 3.48
CA LEU A 67 17.81 -6.42 4.81
C LEU A 67 17.06 -7.15 5.92
N HIS A 68 15.76 -7.38 5.76
CA HIS A 68 14.91 -7.89 6.83
C HIS A 68 14.02 -9.07 6.45
N ASP A 69 14.08 -9.54 5.22
CA ASP A 69 13.44 -10.79 4.75
C ASP A 69 11.97 -10.93 5.19
N PRO A 70 11.09 -9.93 4.96
CA PRO A 70 9.70 -10.02 5.37
C PRO A 70 8.94 -11.12 4.63
N ASP A 71 8.02 -11.80 5.32
CA ASP A 71 7.19 -12.85 4.72
C ASP A 71 6.11 -12.27 3.81
N THR A 72 5.57 -11.11 4.19
CA THR A 72 4.42 -10.49 3.51
C THR A 72 4.71 -9.04 3.14
N ILE A 73 4.30 -8.65 1.93
CA ILE A 73 4.31 -7.27 1.46
C ILE A 73 2.87 -6.77 1.51
N ILE A 74 2.62 -5.68 2.26
CA ILE A 74 1.29 -5.17 2.56
C ILE A 74 1.14 -3.74 2.06
N PHE A 75 0.08 -3.47 1.31
CA PHE A 75 -0.29 -2.13 0.88
C PHE A 75 -1.55 -1.69 1.61
N LEU A 76 -1.51 -0.51 2.24
CA LEU A 76 -2.66 0.11 2.88
C LEU A 76 -3.09 1.31 2.03
N ASP A 77 -3.89 1.05 0.99
CA ASP A 77 -4.54 2.09 0.19
C ASP A 77 -5.70 2.70 0.99
N HIS A 78 -6.25 3.82 0.54
CA HIS A 78 -7.30 4.46 1.33
C HIS A 78 -8.31 5.23 0.48
N GLN A 79 -9.44 5.50 1.09
CA GLN A 79 -10.53 6.32 0.56
C GLN A 79 -10.06 7.74 0.25
N ASP A 80 -10.54 8.29 -0.87
CA ASP A 80 -10.34 9.69 -1.25
C ASP A 80 -8.86 10.07 -1.37
N CYS A 81 -8.08 9.22 -2.02
CA CYS A 81 -6.63 9.38 -2.11
C CYS A 81 -6.22 10.42 -3.14
N GLY A 82 -5.61 11.52 -2.69
CA GLY A 82 -5.09 12.56 -3.58
C GLY A 82 -3.97 12.08 -4.49
N GLY A 83 -3.16 11.12 -4.03
CA GLY A 83 -2.11 10.50 -4.85
C GLY A 83 -2.69 9.73 -6.04
N TYR A 84 -3.73 8.93 -5.80
CA TYR A 84 -4.44 8.23 -6.89
C TYR A 84 -5.26 9.15 -7.78
N ALA A 85 -5.60 10.36 -7.31
CA ALA A 85 -6.37 11.32 -8.09
C ALA A 85 -5.52 12.09 -9.12
N GLN A 86 -4.21 12.01 -9.02
CA GLN A 86 -3.34 12.64 -10.00
C GLN A 86 -3.68 12.13 -11.40
N ASP A 87 -3.67 13.01 -12.38
CA ASP A 87 -4.06 12.73 -13.79
C ASP A 87 -5.47 12.10 -13.96
N GLY A 88 -6.33 12.18 -12.94
CA GLY A 88 -7.70 11.64 -13.00
C GLY A 88 -7.80 10.12 -12.87
N THR A 89 -6.77 9.43 -12.39
CA THR A 89 -6.76 7.96 -12.29
C THR A 89 -7.89 7.44 -11.40
N ILE A 90 -7.98 7.88 -10.14
CA ILE A 90 -9.16 7.68 -9.29
C ILE A 90 -9.53 9.05 -8.72
N PRO A 91 -10.61 9.69 -9.17
CA PRO A 91 -10.98 11.02 -8.69
C PRO A 91 -11.27 11.05 -7.19
N GLN A 92 -11.02 12.19 -6.56
CA GLN A 92 -11.50 12.42 -5.20
C GLN A 92 -13.00 12.76 -5.23
N GLY A 93 -13.65 12.65 -4.07
CA GLY A 93 -15.06 12.98 -3.92
C GLY A 93 -16.04 11.93 -4.43
N LEU A 94 -15.57 10.71 -4.72
CA LEU A 94 -16.44 9.60 -5.11
C LEU A 94 -17.24 9.07 -3.92
N GLU A 95 -18.41 8.50 -4.20
CA GLU A 95 -19.11 7.69 -3.20
C GLU A 95 -18.22 6.52 -2.77
N LEU A 96 -18.31 6.11 -1.50
CA LEU A 96 -17.41 5.12 -0.91
C LEU A 96 -17.35 3.81 -1.72
N ASP A 97 -18.50 3.28 -2.15
CA ASP A 97 -18.54 2.02 -2.89
C ASP A 97 -17.85 2.13 -4.25
N GLU A 98 -18.01 3.24 -4.95
CA GLU A 98 -17.35 3.47 -6.24
C GLU A 98 -15.84 3.66 -6.06
N ASP A 99 -15.42 4.41 -5.06
CA ASP A 99 -14.01 4.60 -4.72
C ASP A 99 -13.35 3.24 -4.43
N LYS A 100 -13.95 2.46 -3.55
CA LYS A 100 -13.47 1.12 -3.21
C LYS A 100 -13.41 0.20 -4.42
N LYS A 101 -14.41 0.26 -5.31
CA LYS A 101 -14.43 -0.55 -6.53
C LYS A 101 -13.24 -0.21 -7.44
N GLN A 102 -12.94 1.06 -7.62
CA GLN A 102 -11.80 1.47 -8.44
C GLN A 102 -10.47 1.07 -7.79
N HIS A 103 -10.33 1.24 -6.47
CA HIS A 103 -9.16 0.77 -5.75
C HIS A 103 -8.99 -0.76 -5.85
N THR A 104 -10.07 -1.51 -5.80
CA THR A 104 -10.03 -2.98 -5.93
C THR A 104 -9.47 -3.40 -7.28
N ALA A 105 -9.84 -2.72 -8.36
CA ALA A 105 -9.32 -3.01 -9.69
C ALA A 105 -7.80 -2.81 -9.75
N TYR A 106 -7.29 -1.73 -9.15
CA TYR A 106 -5.84 -1.50 -9.07
C TYR A 106 -5.16 -2.44 -8.10
N ALA A 107 -5.81 -2.79 -6.98
CA ALA A 107 -5.28 -3.76 -6.02
C ALA A 107 -4.99 -5.11 -6.68
N ASN A 108 -5.85 -5.56 -7.58
CA ASN A 108 -5.63 -6.81 -8.33
C ASN A 108 -4.37 -6.72 -9.20
N LYS A 109 -4.11 -5.57 -9.80
CA LYS A 109 -2.88 -5.33 -10.58
C LYS A 109 -1.65 -5.30 -9.68
N VAL A 110 -1.74 -4.67 -8.51
CA VAL A 110 -0.66 -4.64 -7.52
C VAL A 110 -0.29 -6.06 -7.10
N LYS A 111 -1.29 -6.86 -6.72
CA LYS A 111 -1.06 -8.24 -6.28
C LYS A 111 -0.38 -9.07 -7.36
N LYS A 112 -0.82 -8.95 -8.60
CA LYS A 112 -0.18 -9.65 -9.73
C LYS A 112 1.26 -9.20 -9.94
N LEU A 113 1.51 -7.91 -9.97
CA LEU A 113 2.86 -7.37 -10.18
C LEU A 113 3.83 -7.84 -9.09
N ILE A 114 3.45 -7.71 -7.83
CA ILE A 114 4.30 -8.10 -6.71
C ILE A 114 4.52 -9.61 -6.70
N HIS A 115 3.49 -10.40 -6.96
CA HIS A 115 3.63 -11.85 -7.06
C HIS A 115 4.63 -12.25 -8.18
N ASP A 116 4.55 -11.59 -9.33
CA ASP A 116 5.44 -11.87 -10.45
C ASP A 116 6.90 -11.50 -10.15
N LEU A 117 7.11 -10.37 -9.44
CA LEU A 117 8.45 -9.89 -9.09
C LEU A 117 9.06 -10.59 -7.88
N PHE A 118 8.24 -10.95 -6.90
CA PHE A 118 8.67 -11.52 -5.62
C PHE A 118 7.84 -12.77 -5.30
N PRO A 119 7.96 -13.84 -6.09
CA PRO A 119 7.05 -15.00 -6.00
C PRO A 119 7.11 -15.79 -4.69
N THR A 120 8.15 -15.57 -3.88
CA THR A 120 8.29 -16.22 -2.58
C THR A 120 7.65 -15.43 -1.45
N ARG A 121 7.09 -14.25 -1.73
CA ARG A 121 6.45 -13.40 -0.72
C ARG A 121 4.94 -13.41 -0.90
N GLU A 122 4.23 -13.39 0.21
CA GLU A 122 2.79 -13.13 0.21
C GLU A 122 2.56 -11.64 -0.05
N VAL A 123 1.49 -11.29 -0.74
CA VAL A 123 1.09 -9.89 -0.96
C VAL A 123 -0.36 -9.71 -0.54
N LYS A 124 -0.62 -8.63 0.21
CA LYS A 124 -1.97 -8.24 0.62
C LYS A 124 -2.18 -6.76 0.36
N VAL A 125 -3.39 -6.41 -0.04
CA VAL A 125 -3.81 -5.03 -0.22
C VAL A 125 -5.05 -4.78 0.61
N TYR A 126 -5.03 -3.70 1.40
CA TYR A 126 -6.14 -3.27 2.23
C TYR A 126 -6.64 -1.91 1.78
N PHE A 127 -7.88 -1.60 2.12
CA PHE A 127 -8.51 -0.32 1.88
C PHE A 127 -8.96 0.29 3.21
N ALA A 128 -8.40 1.45 3.56
CA ALA A 128 -8.71 2.17 4.78
C ALA A 128 -9.74 3.27 4.48
N GLN A 129 -10.84 3.26 5.20
CA GLN A 129 -11.83 4.33 5.14
C GLN A 129 -11.40 5.50 6.01
N LEU A 130 -11.82 6.71 5.65
CA LEU A 130 -11.51 7.91 6.44
C LEU A 130 -12.03 7.82 7.88
N GLU A 131 -13.11 7.09 8.11
CA GLU A 131 -13.65 6.85 9.47
C GLU A 131 -12.82 5.88 10.29
N GLY A 132 -11.87 5.16 9.68
CA GLY A 132 -10.95 4.27 10.39
C GLY A 132 -11.10 2.79 10.11
N LYS A 133 -12.20 2.34 9.48
CA LYS A 133 -12.37 0.93 9.11
C LYS A 133 -11.36 0.54 8.03
N VAL A 134 -10.68 -0.59 8.22
CA VAL A 134 -9.71 -1.14 7.26
C VAL A 134 -10.16 -2.54 6.87
N GLU A 135 -10.21 -2.82 5.58
CA GLU A 135 -10.65 -4.11 5.05
C GLU A 135 -9.73 -4.60 3.94
N GLU A 136 -9.57 -5.91 3.83
CA GLU A 136 -8.75 -6.52 2.77
C GLU A 136 -9.49 -6.51 1.44
N LEU A 137 -8.77 -6.17 0.36
CA LEU A 137 -9.29 -6.18 -1.00
C LEU A 137 -8.99 -7.49 -1.73
#